data_cdb037b257ee018bed00233285b0ecce
#
_entry.id   cdb037b257ee018bed00233285b0ecce
#
_cell.length_a   1.000
_cell.length_b   1.000
_cell.length_c   1.000
_cell.angle_alpha   90.00
_cell.angle_beta   90.00
_cell.angle_gamma   90.00
#
_symmetry.space_group_name_H-M   'P 1'
#
loop_
_entity.id
_entity.type
_entity.pdbx_description
1 polymer ?
#
loop_
_entity_poly.entity_id
_entity_poly.type
_entity_poly.pdbx_seq_one_letter_code
_entity_poly.pdbx_strand_id
1 'polypeptide(L)'
;MAPQSVSEVVAVLSEHGDRAKLLAGGTDIIVQLREGLREADMVVDIKKIDAVTSFKYCDENGLSLGAAVACYNLYEHPQLSKLYGALADSTHIIGGWQIQSRASVGGNLCNASPAADYITGHIAHNATAGLG
;
A
#
# COMPACT_ATOMS: atom_id res chain seq x y z
N MET A 1 -8.04 -5.34 14.73
CA MET A 1 -7.72 -6.76 14.48
C MET A 1 -6.45 -6.85 13.63
N ALA A 2 -5.60 -7.86 13.79
CA ALA A 2 -4.36 -8.04 13.03
C ALA A 2 -4.23 -9.51 12.57
N PRO A 3 -4.88 -9.87 11.46
CA PRO A 3 -4.82 -11.22 10.87
C PRO A 3 -3.41 -11.56 10.40
N GLN A 4 -3.12 -12.86 10.26
CA GLN A 4 -1.81 -13.36 9.85
C GLN A 4 -1.82 -13.87 8.40
N SER A 5 -2.99 -13.96 7.77
CA SER A 5 -3.13 -14.45 6.40
C SER A 5 -4.17 -13.64 5.60
N VAL A 6 -4.05 -13.69 4.27
CA VAL A 6 -5.01 -13.08 3.36
C VAL A 6 -6.40 -13.74 3.51
N SER A 7 -6.44 -15.05 3.70
CA SER A 7 -7.71 -15.78 3.91
C SER A 7 -8.46 -15.33 5.17
N GLU A 8 -7.76 -15.03 6.26
CA GLU A 8 -8.39 -14.44 7.45
C GLU A 8 -8.95 -13.04 7.16
N VAL A 9 -8.23 -12.22 6.38
CA VAL A 9 -8.73 -10.89 5.95
C VAL A 9 -10.00 -11.03 5.14
N VAL A 10 -10.02 -11.92 4.15
CA VAL A 10 -11.18 -12.17 3.30
C VAL A 10 -12.38 -12.63 4.12
N ALA A 11 -12.19 -13.53 5.09
CA ALA A 11 -13.25 -13.98 5.99
C ALA A 11 -13.85 -12.81 6.78
N VAL A 12 -13.01 -11.97 7.38
CA VAL A 12 -13.47 -10.79 8.14
C VAL A 12 -14.20 -9.79 7.26
N LEU A 13 -13.70 -9.50 6.06
CA LEU A 13 -14.36 -8.59 5.12
C LEU A 13 -15.70 -9.15 4.63
N SER A 14 -15.79 -10.48 4.41
CA SER A 14 -17.03 -11.13 4.01
C SER A 14 -18.10 -11.08 5.10
N GLU A 15 -17.70 -11.15 6.37
CA GLU A 15 -18.59 -11.10 7.53
C GLU A 15 -19.07 -9.68 7.83
N HIS A 16 -18.17 -8.70 7.78
CA HIS A 16 -18.44 -7.33 8.23
C HIS A 16 -18.73 -6.35 7.09
N GLY A 17 -18.42 -6.70 5.84
CA GLY A 17 -18.66 -5.86 4.67
C GLY A 17 -18.02 -4.47 4.82
N ASP A 18 -18.78 -3.43 4.44
CA ASP A 18 -18.32 -2.04 4.48
C ASP A 18 -18.03 -1.50 5.89
N ARG A 19 -18.40 -2.21 6.93
CA ARG A 19 -18.10 -1.84 8.32
C ARG A 19 -16.69 -2.23 8.77
N ALA A 20 -16.01 -3.10 8.02
CA ALA A 20 -14.59 -3.39 8.19
C ALA A 20 -13.76 -2.58 7.21
N LYS A 21 -12.70 -1.92 7.69
CA LYS A 21 -11.78 -1.15 6.86
C LYS A 21 -10.36 -1.69 6.97
N LEU A 22 -9.70 -1.84 5.84
CA LEU A 22 -8.29 -2.27 5.79
C LEU A 22 -7.36 -1.13 6.22
N LEU A 23 -6.36 -1.48 7.01
CA LEU A 23 -5.28 -0.61 7.43
C LEU A 23 -3.95 -1.17 6.91
N ALA A 24 -3.40 -0.54 5.88
CA ALA A 24 -2.02 -0.73 5.45
C ALA A 24 -1.12 0.30 6.14
N GLY A 25 -0.74 1.37 5.48
CA GLY A 25 0.03 2.48 6.08
C GLY A 25 -0.74 3.27 7.14
N GLY A 26 -2.02 3.48 6.91
CA GLY A 26 -2.90 4.23 7.80
C GLY A 26 -2.86 5.75 7.63
N THR A 27 -2.07 6.26 6.71
CA THR A 27 -1.86 7.71 6.52
C THR A 27 -3.12 8.45 6.06
N ASP A 28 -4.00 7.78 5.33
CA ASP A 28 -5.30 8.33 4.90
C ASP A 28 -6.45 7.83 5.75
N ILE A 29 -6.58 6.51 5.92
CA ILE A 29 -7.75 5.92 6.59
C ILE A 29 -7.92 6.38 8.04
N ILE A 30 -6.83 6.54 8.79
CA ILE A 30 -6.89 7.01 10.18
C ILE A 30 -7.40 8.45 10.24
N VAL A 31 -6.97 9.30 9.32
CA VAL A 31 -7.45 10.69 9.23
C VAL A 31 -8.93 10.71 8.86
N GLN A 32 -9.32 9.94 7.85
CA GLN A 32 -10.72 9.86 7.40
C GLN A 32 -11.68 9.37 8.50
N LEU A 33 -11.25 8.38 9.30
CA LEU A 33 -12.03 7.90 10.45
C LEU A 33 -12.11 8.95 11.55
N ARG A 34 -11.00 9.62 11.87
CA ARG A 34 -10.97 10.67 12.90
C ARG A 34 -11.84 11.88 12.55
N GLU A 35 -11.89 12.24 11.26
CA GLU A 35 -12.66 13.37 10.76
C GLU A 35 -14.13 13.02 10.46
N GLY A 36 -14.51 11.76 10.66
CA GLY A 36 -15.88 11.30 10.39
C GLY A 36 -16.24 11.20 8.89
N LEU A 37 -15.22 11.24 8.01
CA LEU A 37 -15.42 11.07 6.56
C LEU A 37 -15.71 9.61 6.19
N ARG A 38 -15.32 8.68 7.05
CA ARG A 38 -15.64 7.26 6.97
C ARG A 38 -16.00 6.73 8.36
N GLU A 39 -16.82 5.69 8.37
CA GLU A 39 -17.17 4.95 9.57
C GLU A 39 -16.64 3.52 9.48
N ALA A 40 -16.27 2.95 10.61
CA ALA A 40 -15.86 1.55 10.71
C ALA A 40 -16.15 1.01 12.11
N ASP A 41 -16.75 -0.18 12.16
CA ASP A 41 -16.88 -0.94 13.40
C ASP A 41 -15.56 -1.68 13.70
N MET A 42 -14.79 -1.98 12.64
CA MET A 42 -13.54 -2.73 12.75
C MET A 42 -12.48 -2.18 11.80
N VAL A 43 -11.25 -2.08 12.30
CA VAL A 43 -10.05 -1.82 11.52
C VAL A 43 -9.19 -3.07 11.47
N VAL A 44 -8.86 -3.53 10.26
CA VAL A 44 -8.11 -4.75 9.98
C VAL A 44 -6.70 -4.39 9.54
N ASP A 45 -5.73 -4.57 10.43
CA ASP A 45 -4.32 -4.27 10.16
C ASP A 45 -3.66 -5.42 9.38
N ILE A 46 -3.29 -5.16 8.13
CA ILE A 46 -2.70 -6.16 7.23
C ILE A 46 -1.16 -6.16 7.21
N LYS A 47 -0.51 -5.34 8.01
CA LYS A 47 0.96 -5.18 8.02
C LYS A 47 1.72 -6.40 8.56
N LYS A 48 1.04 -7.38 9.13
CA LYS A 48 1.64 -8.64 9.61
C LYS A 48 1.56 -9.77 8.59
N ILE A 49 1.02 -9.52 7.41
CA ILE A 49 0.84 -10.53 6.36
C ILE A 49 1.99 -10.38 5.36
N ASP A 50 2.92 -11.33 5.35
CA ASP A 50 4.11 -11.30 4.49
C ASP A 50 3.75 -11.19 3.00
N ALA A 51 2.68 -11.83 2.57
CA ALA A 51 2.22 -11.80 1.18
C ALA A 51 1.94 -10.37 0.65
N VAL A 52 1.53 -9.44 1.53
CA VAL A 52 1.21 -8.06 1.13
C VAL A 52 2.26 -7.03 1.58
N THR A 53 3.23 -7.43 2.42
CA THR A 53 4.29 -6.54 2.92
C THR A 53 5.66 -6.80 2.32
N SER A 54 5.81 -7.87 1.52
CA SER A 54 7.05 -8.23 0.86
C SER A 54 7.10 -7.73 -0.58
N PHE A 55 8.31 -7.64 -1.13
CA PHE A 55 8.53 -7.43 -2.56
C PHE A 55 9.63 -8.37 -3.06
N LYS A 56 9.59 -8.68 -4.36
CA LYS A 56 10.57 -9.54 -5.04
C LYS A 56 10.92 -8.92 -6.37
N TYR A 57 12.20 -8.96 -6.70
CA TYR A 57 12.70 -8.56 -8.01
C TYR A 57 13.43 -9.73 -8.66
N CYS A 58 13.20 -9.94 -9.95
CA CYS A 58 14.05 -10.77 -10.79
C CYS A 58 14.08 -10.19 -12.22
N ASP A 59 15.18 -10.44 -12.94
CA ASP A 59 15.39 -9.86 -14.27
C ASP A 59 14.36 -10.31 -15.30
N GLU A 60 13.78 -11.50 -15.14
CA GLU A 60 12.81 -12.07 -16.08
C GLU A 60 11.41 -11.49 -15.91
N ASN A 61 10.95 -11.30 -14.66
CA ASN A 61 9.58 -10.91 -14.35
C ASN A 61 9.45 -9.50 -13.76
N GLY A 62 10.58 -8.82 -13.55
CA GLY A 62 10.64 -7.49 -12.98
C GLY A 62 10.32 -7.47 -11.48
N LEU A 63 9.74 -6.36 -11.02
CA LEU A 63 9.38 -6.10 -9.63
C LEU A 63 7.95 -6.56 -9.33
N SER A 64 7.80 -7.50 -8.42
CA SER A 64 6.52 -7.84 -7.79
C SER A 64 6.47 -7.18 -6.41
N LEU A 65 5.43 -6.39 -6.18
CA LEU A 65 5.31 -5.52 -5.02
C LEU A 65 4.02 -5.80 -4.26
N GLY A 66 4.14 -6.14 -2.99
CA GLY A 66 2.99 -6.30 -2.10
C GLY A 66 2.30 -4.96 -1.82
N ALA A 67 0.97 -4.97 -1.76
CA ALA A 67 0.16 -3.76 -1.63
C ALA A 67 0.43 -2.93 -0.36
N ALA A 68 0.88 -3.57 0.72
CA ALA A 68 1.17 -2.93 2.00
C ALA A 68 2.67 -2.64 2.23
N VAL A 69 3.51 -2.81 1.21
CA VAL A 69 4.93 -2.42 1.29
C VAL A 69 5.02 -0.92 1.53
N ALA A 70 5.81 -0.53 2.54
CA ALA A 70 6.00 0.88 2.85
C ALA A 70 6.91 1.55 1.82
N CYS A 71 6.60 2.81 1.53
CA CYS A 71 7.26 3.60 0.50
C CYS A 71 8.76 3.70 0.67
N TYR A 72 9.23 3.92 1.90
CA TYR A 72 10.64 4.07 2.18
C TYR A 72 11.47 2.83 1.75
N ASN A 73 10.88 1.63 1.79
CA ASN A 73 11.54 0.41 1.36
C ASN A 73 11.93 0.44 -0.13
N LEU A 74 11.22 1.21 -0.94
CA LEU A 74 11.45 1.29 -2.37
C LEU A 74 12.61 2.23 -2.71
N TYR A 75 12.61 3.45 -2.18
CA TYR A 75 13.67 4.40 -2.49
C TYR A 75 14.97 4.15 -1.71
N GLU A 76 14.90 3.51 -0.54
CA GLU A 76 16.08 3.08 0.21
C GLU A 76 16.77 1.84 -0.40
N HIS A 77 16.09 1.10 -1.28
CA HIS A 77 16.67 -0.09 -1.89
C HIS A 77 17.56 0.30 -3.08
N PRO A 78 18.90 0.06 -3.01
CA PRO A 78 19.84 0.60 -3.99
C PRO A 78 19.60 0.15 -5.44
N GLN A 79 19.10 -1.07 -5.62
CA GLN A 79 18.83 -1.63 -6.94
C GLN A 79 17.48 -1.11 -7.48
N LEU A 80 16.45 -1.05 -6.64
CA LEU A 80 15.12 -0.61 -7.06
C LEU A 80 15.11 0.86 -7.43
N SER A 81 15.80 1.72 -6.68
CA SER A 81 15.90 3.15 -6.98
C SER A 81 16.58 3.42 -8.34
N LYS A 82 17.48 2.55 -8.79
CA LYS A 82 18.10 2.66 -10.12
C LYS A 82 17.22 2.14 -11.25
N LEU A 83 16.57 1.00 -11.04
CA LEU A 83 15.78 0.33 -12.08
C LEU A 83 14.39 0.96 -12.24
N TYR A 84 13.82 1.47 -11.15
CA TYR A 84 12.47 2.04 -11.08
C TYR A 84 12.51 3.48 -10.55
N GLY A 85 13.31 4.35 -11.19
CA GLY A 85 13.54 5.72 -10.76
C GLY A 85 12.24 6.52 -10.58
N ALA A 86 11.32 6.45 -11.54
CA ALA A 86 10.03 7.15 -11.42
C ALA A 86 9.19 6.67 -10.23
N LEU A 87 9.24 5.37 -9.90
CA LEU A 87 8.58 4.82 -8.72
C LEU A 87 9.29 5.32 -7.45
N ALA A 88 10.61 5.26 -7.39
CA ALA A 88 11.38 5.75 -6.26
C ALA A 88 11.14 7.25 -6.01
N ASP A 89 11.17 8.07 -7.05
CA ASP A 89 10.91 9.52 -6.95
C ASP A 89 9.50 9.79 -6.44
N SER A 90 8.48 9.12 -6.99
CA SER A 90 7.09 9.29 -6.56
C SER A 90 6.87 8.88 -5.10
N THR A 91 7.61 7.87 -4.62
CA THR A 91 7.54 7.44 -3.21
C THR A 91 8.29 8.39 -2.26
N HIS A 92 9.29 9.09 -2.76
CA HIS A 92 10.11 10.01 -1.95
C HIS A 92 9.47 11.39 -1.77
N ILE A 93 8.55 11.79 -2.65
CA ILE A 93 7.87 13.11 -2.56
C ILE A 93 6.60 13.10 -1.70
N ILE A 94 6.09 11.93 -1.30
CA ILE A 94 4.89 11.84 -0.47
C ILE A 94 5.15 12.34 0.94
N GLY A 95 4.67 13.54 1.25
CA GLY A 95 4.79 14.11 2.59
C GLY A 95 6.23 14.09 3.13
N GLY A 96 6.37 13.96 4.44
CA GLY A 96 7.66 13.80 5.09
C GLY A 96 7.96 12.34 5.46
N TRP A 97 9.13 12.11 6.07
CA TRP A 97 9.58 10.80 6.52
C TRP A 97 8.52 10.03 7.35
N GLN A 98 7.79 10.73 8.21
CA GLN A 98 6.75 10.12 9.05
C GLN A 98 5.63 9.49 8.22
N ILE A 99 5.32 10.06 7.07
CA ILE A 99 4.33 9.52 6.11
C ILE A 99 4.95 8.41 5.29
N GLN A 100 6.14 8.63 4.72
CA GLN A 100 6.84 7.69 3.84
C GLN A 100 7.16 6.36 4.52
N SER A 101 7.46 6.38 5.83
CA SER A 101 7.72 5.18 6.63
C SER A 101 6.47 4.31 6.83
N ARG A 102 5.28 4.84 6.58
CA ARG A 102 4.00 4.17 6.80
C ARG A 102 3.16 4.02 5.54
N ALA A 103 3.10 5.04 4.69
CA ALA A 103 2.34 5.02 3.45
C ALA A 103 2.75 3.83 2.59
N SER A 104 1.77 3.18 1.98
CA SER A 104 1.99 2.02 1.13
C SER A 104 1.49 2.27 -0.29
N VAL A 105 2.11 1.61 -1.24
CA VAL A 105 1.81 1.74 -2.67
C VAL A 105 0.36 1.35 -2.96
N GLY A 106 -0.07 0.17 -2.52
CA GLY A 106 -1.44 -0.29 -2.71
C GLY A 106 -2.46 0.56 -1.95
N GLY A 107 -2.11 1.04 -0.74
CA GLY A 107 -2.97 1.95 0.03
C GLY A 107 -3.24 3.26 -0.72
N ASN A 108 -2.21 3.85 -1.30
CA ASN A 108 -2.32 5.06 -2.12
C ASN A 108 -3.19 4.82 -3.36
N LEU A 109 -2.98 3.71 -4.06
CA LEU A 109 -3.79 3.33 -5.23
C LEU A 109 -5.26 3.11 -4.85
N CYS A 110 -5.53 2.36 -3.77
CA CYS A 110 -6.89 2.05 -3.31
C CYS A 110 -7.62 3.27 -2.72
N ASN A 111 -6.89 4.26 -2.21
CA ASN A 111 -7.48 5.53 -1.76
C ASN A 111 -8.05 6.35 -2.93
N ALA A 112 -7.60 6.07 -4.16
CA ALA A 112 -8.09 6.64 -5.41
C ALA A 112 -8.14 8.18 -5.42
N SER A 113 -7.24 8.85 -4.69
CA SER A 113 -7.13 10.29 -4.71
C SER A 113 -6.69 10.78 -6.09
N PRO A 114 -7.33 11.81 -6.67
CA PRO A 114 -6.87 12.39 -7.93
C PRO A 114 -5.43 12.96 -7.87
N ALA A 115 -4.96 13.27 -6.67
CA ALA A 115 -3.61 13.76 -6.39
C ALA A 115 -2.67 12.66 -5.89
N ALA A 116 -2.95 11.39 -6.23
CA ALA A 116 -2.12 10.27 -5.81
C ALA A 116 -0.77 10.26 -6.54
N ASP A 117 0.31 10.50 -5.80
CA ASP A 117 1.66 10.66 -6.36
C ASP A 117 2.21 9.39 -7.02
N TYR A 118 1.83 8.21 -6.53
CA TYR A 118 2.33 6.93 -7.04
C TYR A 118 1.82 6.50 -8.39
N ILE A 119 0.60 6.88 -8.75
CA ILE A 119 -0.05 6.43 -10.00
C ILE A 119 0.81 6.79 -11.20
N THR A 120 1.41 7.98 -11.20
CA THR A 120 2.29 8.43 -12.29
C THR A 120 3.52 7.53 -12.45
N GLY A 121 4.16 7.11 -11.36
CA GLY A 121 5.28 6.17 -11.38
C GLY A 121 4.88 4.78 -11.90
N HIS A 122 3.72 4.29 -11.50
CA HIS A 122 3.20 3.01 -11.99
C HIS A 122 2.89 3.03 -13.49
N ILE A 123 2.27 4.09 -13.98
CA ILE A 123 1.98 4.27 -15.41
C ILE A 123 3.29 4.33 -16.20
N ALA A 124 4.27 5.09 -15.73
CA ALA A 124 5.56 5.22 -16.40
C ALA A 124 6.30 3.88 -16.55
N HIS A 125 6.10 2.96 -15.61
CA HIS A 125 6.68 1.61 -15.63
C HIS A 125 5.75 0.54 -16.20
N ASN A 126 4.59 0.91 -16.78
CA ASN A 126 3.59 -0.02 -17.31
C ASN A 126 3.20 -1.11 -16.31
N ALA A 127 2.97 -0.72 -15.06
CA ALA A 127 2.67 -1.65 -13.99
C ALA A 127 1.27 -2.26 -14.13
N THR A 128 1.14 -3.52 -13.70
CA THR A 128 -0.13 -4.25 -13.64
C THR A 128 -0.56 -4.42 -12.19
N ALA A 129 -1.81 -4.08 -11.88
CA ALA A 129 -2.39 -4.35 -10.57
C ALA A 129 -3.06 -5.72 -10.56
N GLY A 130 -2.55 -6.64 -9.73
CA GLY A 130 -3.20 -7.91 -9.44
C GLY A 130 -4.32 -7.71 -8.41
N LEU A 131 -5.53 -8.13 -8.74
CA LEU A 131 -6.68 -8.14 -7.84
C LEU A 131 -6.94 -9.60 -7.45
N GLY A 132 -6.88 -9.90 -6.17
CA GLY A 132 -7.11 -11.23 -5.61
C GLY A 132 -8.53 -11.40 -5.07
#